data_79b353a9214d4efac2898744bcee0d79
#
_entry.id   79b353a9214d4efac2898744bcee0d79
#
_cell.length_a   1.000
_cell.length_b   1.000
_cell.length_c   1.000
_cell.angle_alpha   90.00
_cell.angle_beta   90.00
_cell.angle_gamma   90.00
#
_symmetry.space_group_name_H-M   'P 1'
#
loop_
_entity.id
_entity.type
_entity.pdbx_description
1 polymer ?
#
loop_
_entity_poly.entity_id
_entity_poly.type
_entity_poly.pdbx_seq_one_letter_code
_entity_poly.pdbx_strand_id
1 'polypeptide(L)'
;MIFVYLSIPLLAAAIGYVTKVVAIRMMFQPLDYVGRKPFGWQGVVPRHAARMAGVAVDLMTSQLISPADVVRRLDPERIAAQLAEPLRAVAAGLVEEVAAEVQPELWRSLPDPVRRLVLRRVEVESPALAASVLRAVQDDVESVFDLKDMVVTNLVRDKALLNRLFTSAGAAEFRFITHAGALFGGAIGIVQLVAWALFREPLIMPVFGAITGWFTDWLALKMIFYPVEPRRYLGLVTWQGLFLRRRDEVTEAYATLIAQEVITPRKVIEAILHGPLADRLFALIQREVQREVARRTGLARPLVLFAVGTRRYQRVKHLIAERVMEQLPDTLSHVEDYARDAMDIQHLLVTKMRELSATEFEGLLRPAFQSDEWILITVGAILGCAVGEVQSLVLEHFAR
;
A
#
# COMPACT_ATOMS: atom_id res chain seq x y z
N MET A 1 -3.28 53.49 16.98
CA MET A 1 -3.23 53.46 15.50
C MET A 1 -2.05 52.59 15.00
N ILE A 2 -0.78 52.82 15.35
CA ILE A 2 0.38 52.06 14.86
C ILE A 2 0.24 50.54 15.14
N PHE A 3 -0.22 50.15 16.32
CA PHE A 3 -0.45 48.73 16.67
C PHE A 3 -1.52 48.06 15.80
N VAL A 4 -2.55 48.78 15.36
CA VAL A 4 -3.58 48.24 14.45
C VAL A 4 -3.01 47.99 13.08
N TYR A 5 -2.16 48.90 12.56
CA TYR A 5 -1.50 48.68 11.26
C TYR A 5 -0.49 47.54 11.29
N LEU A 6 0.31 47.43 12.36
CA LEU A 6 1.27 46.33 12.53
C LEU A 6 0.60 44.95 12.70
N SER A 7 -0.65 44.92 13.22
CA SER A 7 -1.38 43.67 13.36
C SER A 7 -1.82 43.05 12.04
N ILE A 8 -1.99 43.83 10.95
CA ILE A 8 -2.45 43.35 9.64
C ILE A 8 -1.50 42.28 9.05
N PRO A 9 -0.17 42.55 8.87
CA PRO A 9 0.72 41.52 8.34
C PRO A 9 0.93 40.36 9.30
N LEU A 10 0.88 40.57 10.62
CA LEU A 10 0.97 39.51 11.62
C LEU A 10 -0.23 38.59 11.55
N LEU A 11 -1.45 39.15 11.49
CA LEU A 11 -2.67 38.39 11.31
C LEU A 11 -2.68 37.66 9.97
N ALA A 12 -2.27 38.31 8.87
CA ALA A 12 -2.16 37.66 7.57
C ALA A 12 -1.18 36.47 7.59
N ALA A 13 -0.04 36.58 8.29
CA ALA A 13 0.90 35.49 8.47
C ALA A 13 0.28 34.35 9.32
N ALA A 14 -0.38 34.69 10.43
CA ALA A 14 -1.08 33.72 11.28
C ALA A 14 -2.22 33.01 10.52
N ILE A 15 -3.00 33.74 9.74
CA ILE A 15 -4.01 33.20 8.83
C ILE A 15 -3.40 32.23 7.83
N GLY A 16 -2.34 32.67 7.15
CA GLY A 16 -1.61 31.82 6.21
C GLY A 16 -1.12 30.52 6.84
N TYR A 17 -0.64 30.55 8.08
CA TYR A 17 -0.26 29.36 8.83
C TYR A 17 -1.44 28.45 9.17
N VAL A 18 -2.44 29.01 9.84
CA VAL A 18 -3.60 28.25 10.37
C VAL A 18 -4.42 27.63 9.23
N THR A 19 -4.66 28.38 8.16
CA THR A 19 -5.40 27.83 6.99
C THR A 19 -4.70 26.61 6.38
N LYS A 20 -3.35 26.62 6.33
CA LYS A 20 -2.58 25.46 5.85
C LYS A 20 -2.67 24.26 6.78
N VAL A 21 -2.56 24.47 8.11
CA VAL A 21 -2.76 23.40 9.09
C VAL A 21 -4.16 22.78 8.95
N VAL A 22 -5.19 23.62 8.84
CA VAL A 22 -6.57 23.16 8.66
C VAL A 22 -6.74 22.43 7.34
N ALA A 23 -6.24 22.98 6.23
CA ALA A 23 -6.34 22.37 4.90
C ALA A 23 -5.65 21.00 4.85
N ILE A 24 -4.42 20.88 5.38
CA ILE A 24 -3.71 19.59 5.47
C ILE A 24 -4.50 18.61 6.34
N ARG A 25 -5.02 19.06 7.47
CA ARG A 25 -5.83 18.19 8.35
C ARG A 25 -7.11 17.71 7.65
N MET A 26 -7.79 18.58 6.92
CA MET A 26 -8.98 18.25 6.12
C MET A 26 -8.68 17.30 4.98
N MET A 27 -7.46 17.30 4.46
CA MET A 27 -7.03 16.36 3.41
C MET A 27 -7.00 14.91 3.93
N PHE A 28 -6.56 14.68 5.18
CA PHE A 28 -6.36 13.36 5.74
C PHE A 28 -7.44 12.91 6.74
N GLN A 29 -8.24 13.83 7.27
CA GLN A 29 -9.20 13.56 8.34
C GLN A 29 -10.57 14.21 8.07
N PRO A 30 -11.67 13.60 8.56
CA PRO A 30 -11.75 12.28 9.20
C PRO A 30 -11.60 11.12 8.20
N LEU A 31 -11.26 9.91 8.69
CA LEU A 31 -11.10 8.71 7.84
C LEU A 31 -12.42 8.26 7.23
N ASP A 32 -13.48 8.33 8.00
CA ASP A 32 -14.82 7.98 7.56
C ASP A 32 -15.71 9.23 7.48
N TYR A 33 -16.78 9.12 6.71
CA TYR A 33 -17.69 10.23 6.50
C TYR A 33 -18.40 10.61 7.81
N VAL A 34 -18.24 11.87 8.24
CA VAL A 34 -18.85 12.44 9.43
C VAL A 34 -19.88 13.49 9.02
N GLY A 35 -21.10 13.39 9.55
CA GLY A 35 -22.20 14.30 9.26
C GLY A 35 -23.35 13.66 8.49
N ARG A 36 -24.37 14.45 8.15
CA ARG A 36 -25.52 14.03 7.34
C ARG A 36 -25.37 14.53 5.91
N LYS A 37 -25.60 13.67 4.94
CA LYS A 37 -25.60 14.09 3.51
C LYS A 37 -26.65 15.19 3.30
N PRO A 38 -26.31 16.31 2.61
CA PRO A 38 -25.05 16.62 1.93
C PRO A 38 -24.00 17.36 2.79
N PHE A 39 -24.31 17.69 4.06
CA PHE A 39 -23.50 18.58 4.93
C PHE A 39 -22.40 17.87 5.74
N GLY A 40 -21.99 16.67 5.35
CA GLY A 40 -20.91 15.96 6.00
C GLY A 40 -19.55 16.15 5.31
N TRP A 41 -18.49 15.73 5.99
CA TRP A 41 -17.11 15.78 5.50
C TRP A 41 -16.40 14.45 5.71
N GLN A 42 -15.56 14.12 4.75
CA GLN A 42 -14.56 13.04 4.82
C GLN A 42 -13.27 13.60 4.24
N GLY A 43 -12.13 13.22 4.80
CA GLY A 43 -10.84 13.61 4.27
C GLY A 43 -10.72 13.26 2.78
N VAL A 44 -10.05 14.12 2.02
CA VAL A 44 -9.94 13.97 0.56
C VAL A 44 -9.23 12.65 0.21
N VAL A 45 -8.12 12.35 0.89
CA VAL A 45 -7.35 11.10 0.68
C VAL A 45 -8.19 9.85 1.02
N PRO A 46 -8.80 9.72 2.21
CA PRO A 46 -9.66 8.59 2.52
C PRO A 46 -10.89 8.45 1.61
N ARG A 47 -11.43 9.57 1.13
CA ARG A 47 -12.58 9.58 0.20
C ARG A 47 -12.22 8.99 -1.16
N HIS A 48 -11.00 9.25 -1.66
CA HIS A 48 -10.53 8.77 -2.95
C HIS A 48 -9.54 7.60 -2.84
N ALA A 49 -9.54 6.90 -1.70
CA ALA A 49 -8.58 5.84 -1.38
C ALA A 49 -8.43 4.79 -2.48
N ALA A 50 -9.54 4.30 -3.04
CA ALA A 50 -9.50 3.29 -4.10
C ALA A 50 -8.81 3.79 -5.37
N ARG A 51 -9.10 5.03 -5.79
CA ARG A 51 -8.47 5.65 -6.97
C ARG A 51 -6.98 5.89 -6.72
N MET A 52 -6.64 6.48 -5.58
CA MET A 52 -5.26 6.79 -5.23
C MET A 52 -4.42 5.52 -5.09
N ALA A 53 -4.96 4.50 -4.43
CA ALA A 53 -4.34 3.19 -4.35
C ALA A 53 -4.14 2.57 -5.74
N GLY A 54 -5.17 2.61 -6.59
CA GLY A 54 -5.08 2.09 -7.97
C GLY A 54 -3.99 2.75 -8.78
N VAL A 55 -3.92 4.09 -8.82
CA VAL A 55 -2.88 4.83 -9.55
C VAL A 55 -1.49 4.53 -8.98
N ALA A 56 -1.33 4.55 -7.65
CA ALA A 56 -0.04 4.26 -7.02
C ALA A 56 0.44 2.83 -7.33
N VAL A 57 -0.49 1.86 -7.30
CA VAL A 57 -0.15 0.46 -7.57
C VAL A 57 0.14 0.22 -9.06
N ASP A 58 -0.60 0.85 -9.98
CA ASP A 58 -0.32 0.75 -11.41
C ASP A 58 1.10 1.23 -11.74
N LEU A 59 1.51 2.35 -11.17
CA LEU A 59 2.87 2.87 -11.32
C LEU A 59 3.90 1.96 -10.64
N MET A 60 3.61 1.48 -9.43
CA MET A 60 4.50 0.59 -8.69
C MET A 60 4.71 -0.73 -9.44
N THR A 61 3.65 -1.36 -9.94
CA THR A 61 3.73 -2.64 -10.64
C THR A 61 4.32 -2.54 -12.04
N SER A 62 4.16 -1.39 -12.71
CA SER A 62 4.74 -1.18 -14.04
C SER A 62 6.22 -0.81 -14.01
N GLN A 63 6.71 -0.18 -12.93
CA GLN A 63 8.06 0.39 -12.88
C GLN A 63 8.96 -0.15 -11.77
N LEU A 64 8.39 -0.59 -10.64
CA LEU A 64 9.18 -0.92 -9.46
C LEU A 64 9.21 -2.41 -9.13
N ILE A 65 8.05 -3.08 -9.07
CA ILE A 65 7.97 -4.43 -8.55
C ILE A 65 6.91 -5.26 -9.26
N SER A 66 7.29 -6.42 -9.78
CA SER A 66 6.37 -7.39 -10.36
C SER A 66 6.00 -8.49 -9.36
N PRO A 67 4.88 -9.23 -9.56
CA PRO A 67 4.59 -10.43 -8.79
C PRO A 67 5.76 -11.43 -8.76
N ALA A 68 6.48 -11.53 -9.90
CA ALA A 68 7.64 -12.40 -10.05
C ALA A 68 8.81 -11.97 -9.15
N ASP A 69 9.07 -10.67 -8.98
CA ASP A 69 10.13 -10.17 -8.12
C ASP A 69 9.89 -10.52 -6.64
N VAL A 70 8.62 -10.58 -6.23
CA VAL A 70 8.22 -10.94 -4.87
C VAL A 70 8.44 -12.43 -4.61
N VAL A 71 7.97 -13.30 -5.51
CA VAL A 71 7.90 -14.75 -5.25
C VAL A 71 9.18 -15.46 -5.66
N ARG A 72 9.89 -15.06 -6.73
CA ARG A 72 11.12 -15.73 -7.21
C ARG A 72 12.34 -15.62 -6.28
N ARG A 73 12.30 -14.70 -5.32
CA ARG A 73 13.35 -14.57 -4.30
C ARG A 73 13.25 -15.63 -3.20
N LEU A 74 12.11 -16.28 -3.09
CA LEU A 74 11.90 -17.39 -2.17
C LEU A 74 12.59 -18.64 -2.71
N ASP A 75 13.45 -19.26 -1.90
CA ASP A 75 14.08 -20.55 -2.24
C ASP A 75 13.10 -21.69 -1.90
N PRO A 76 12.59 -22.44 -2.91
CA PRO A 76 11.63 -23.51 -2.71
C PRO A 76 12.15 -24.63 -1.81
N GLU A 77 13.43 -24.97 -1.94
CA GLU A 77 14.07 -26.03 -1.17
C GLU A 77 14.21 -25.61 0.30
N ARG A 78 14.57 -24.36 0.55
CA ARG A 78 14.72 -23.82 1.89
C ARG A 78 13.39 -23.67 2.60
N ILE A 79 12.35 -23.23 1.91
CA ILE A 79 10.98 -23.20 2.45
C ILE A 79 10.51 -24.62 2.76
N ALA A 80 10.69 -25.56 1.84
CA ALA A 80 10.32 -26.95 2.06
C ALA A 80 11.05 -27.57 3.26
N ALA A 81 12.33 -27.23 3.47
CA ALA A 81 13.10 -27.67 4.62
C ALA A 81 12.56 -27.10 5.95
N GLN A 82 12.20 -25.83 5.98
CA GLN A 82 11.60 -25.22 7.18
C GLN A 82 10.19 -25.74 7.48
N LEU A 83 9.44 -26.07 6.44
CA LEU A 83 8.12 -26.67 6.57
C LEU A 83 8.16 -28.19 6.82
N ALA A 84 9.35 -28.84 6.82
CA ALA A 84 9.44 -30.29 6.89
C ALA A 84 8.74 -30.88 8.11
N GLU A 85 8.93 -30.30 9.31
CA GLU A 85 8.28 -30.80 10.54
C GLU A 85 6.77 -30.54 10.54
N PRO A 86 6.28 -29.30 10.28
CA PRO A 86 4.84 -29.06 10.16
C PRO A 86 4.18 -29.94 9.09
N LEU A 87 4.81 -30.09 7.92
CA LEU A 87 4.28 -30.89 6.83
C LEU A 87 4.21 -32.38 7.16
N ARG A 88 5.17 -32.93 7.92
CA ARG A 88 5.12 -34.33 8.38
C ARG A 88 3.95 -34.58 9.28
N ALA A 89 3.72 -33.69 10.26
CA ALA A 89 2.59 -33.82 11.19
C ALA A 89 1.25 -33.76 10.46
N VAL A 90 1.11 -32.81 9.54
CA VAL A 90 -0.10 -32.64 8.71
C VAL A 90 -0.30 -33.82 7.76
N ALA A 91 0.76 -34.28 7.09
CA ALA A 91 0.69 -35.32 6.08
C ALA A 91 0.24 -36.68 6.64
N ALA A 92 0.67 -37.04 7.85
CA ALA A 92 0.23 -38.26 8.52
C ALA A 92 -1.28 -38.23 8.80
N GLY A 93 -1.79 -37.15 9.40
CA GLY A 93 -3.22 -36.96 9.66
C GLY A 93 -4.06 -36.97 8.39
N LEU A 94 -3.60 -36.30 7.34
CA LEU A 94 -4.26 -36.27 6.04
C LEU A 94 -4.42 -37.66 5.41
N VAL A 95 -3.38 -38.49 5.48
CA VAL A 95 -3.46 -39.85 4.94
C VAL A 95 -4.47 -40.70 5.71
N GLU A 96 -4.50 -40.59 7.03
CA GLU A 96 -5.46 -41.32 7.86
C GLU A 96 -6.89 -40.87 7.57
N GLU A 97 -7.13 -39.57 7.50
CA GLU A 97 -8.45 -38.99 7.22
C GLU A 97 -8.95 -39.39 5.83
N VAL A 98 -8.13 -39.21 4.79
CA VAL A 98 -8.47 -39.58 3.42
C VAL A 98 -8.70 -41.06 3.27
N ALA A 99 -7.86 -41.90 3.90
CA ALA A 99 -8.02 -43.34 3.87
C ALA A 99 -9.30 -43.80 4.57
N ALA A 100 -9.65 -43.21 5.71
CA ALA A 100 -10.87 -43.46 6.45
C ALA A 100 -12.13 -43.04 5.67
N GLU A 101 -12.09 -41.97 4.88
CA GLU A 101 -13.21 -41.47 4.09
C GLU A 101 -13.43 -42.28 2.81
N VAL A 102 -12.35 -42.61 2.10
CA VAL A 102 -12.46 -43.22 0.76
C VAL A 102 -12.56 -44.74 0.81
N GLN A 103 -11.81 -45.38 1.72
CA GLN A 103 -11.82 -46.86 1.87
C GLN A 103 -11.57 -47.29 3.33
N PRO A 104 -12.53 -47.08 4.23
CA PRO A 104 -12.32 -47.38 5.65
C PRO A 104 -12.03 -48.85 5.93
N GLU A 105 -12.66 -49.77 5.20
CA GLU A 105 -12.50 -51.21 5.38
C GLU A 105 -11.09 -51.68 4.96
N LEU A 106 -10.62 -51.20 3.79
CA LEU A 106 -9.27 -51.52 3.33
C LEU A 106 -8.23 -50.96 4.27
N TRP A 107 -8.37 -49.69 4.72
CA TRP A 107 -7.42 -49.08 5.63
C TRP A 107 -7.34 -49.79 6.97
N ARG A 108 -8.47 -50.22 7.52
CA ARG A 108 -8.53 -51.00 8.78
C ARG A 108 -7.98 -52.44 8.63
N SER A 109 -8.10 -53.04 7.44
CA SER A 109 -7.59 -54.39 7.18
C SER A 109 -6.08 -54.44 6.92
N LEU A 110 -5.45 -53.30 6.67
CA LEU A 110 -3.98 -53.23 6.49
C LEU A 110 -3.24 -53.60 7.78
N PRO A 111 -2.24 -54.49 7.73
CA PRO A 111 -1.38 -54.76 8.84
C PRO A 111 -0.65 -53.48 9.32
N ASP A 112 -0.49 -53.30 10.63
CA ASP A 112 0.14 -52.11 11.21
C ASP A 112 1.52 -51.76 10.63
N PRO A 113 2.42 -52.73 10.29
CA PRO A 113 3.67 -52.40 9.63
C PRO A 113 3.51 -51.77 8.27
N VAL A 114 2.50 -52.17 7.50
CA VAL A 114 2.21 -51.61 6.17
C VAL A 114 1.65 -50.21 6.30
N ARG A 115 0.72 -49.99 7.25
CA ARG A 115 0.18 -48.66 7.52
C ARG A 115 1.28 -47.68 7.93
N ARG A 116 2.15 -48.07 8.87
CA ARG A 116 3.31 -47.27 9.27
C ARG A 116 4.28 -47.01 8.12
N LEU A 117 4.48 -47.96 7.22
CA LEU A 117 5.32 -47.74 6.05
C LEU A 117 4.74 -46.68 5.09
N VAL A 118 3.44 -46.69 4.85
CA VAL A 118 2.74 -45.69 4.03
C VAL A 118 2.86 -44.31 4.66
N LEU A 119 2.53 -44.16 5.96
CA LEU A 119 2.63 -42.91 6.68
C LEU A 119 4.05 -42.34 6.64
N ARG A 120 5.06 -43.15 7.01
CA ARG A 120 6.47 -42.75 6.99
C ARG A 120 6.92 -42.33 5.57
N ARG A 121 6.41 -42.99 4.53
CA ARG A 121 6.76 -42.62 3.15
C ARG A 121 6.21 -41.26 2.79
N VAL A 122 4.96 -40.97 3.14
CA VAL A 122 4.33 -39.67 2.89
C VAL A 122 5.01 -38.57 3.70
N GLU A 123 5.34 -38.83 4.96
CA GLU A 123 6.09 -37.88 5.81
C GLU A 123 7.45 -37.51 5.20
N VAL A 124 8.19 -38.45 4.69
CA VAL A 124 9.51 -38.22 4.08
C VAL A 124 9.40 -37.47 2.74
N GLU A 125 8.33 -37.71 2.01
CA GLU A 125 8.15 -37.17 0.65
C GLU A 125 7.38 -35.82 0.62
N SER A 126 6.68 -35.46 1.70
CA SER A 126 5.89 -34.22 1.76
C SER A 126 6.69 -32.92 1.53
N PRO A 127 7.94 -32.76 2.03
CA PRO A 127 8.73 -31.55 1.73
C PRO A 127 9.08 -31.42 0.25
N ALA A 128 9.39 -32.53 -0.41
CA ALA A 128 9.71 -32.53 -1.84
C ALA A 128 8.48 -32.14 -2.70
N LEU A 129 7.27 -32.56 -2.28
CA LEU A 129 6.02 -32.13 -2.91
C LEU A 129 5.82 -30.62 -2.71
N ALA A 130 6.02 -30.10 -1.50
CA ALA A 130 5.92 -28.67 -1.23
C ALA A 130 6.88 -27.85 -2.09
N ALA A 131 8.15 -28.30 -2.23
CA ALA A 131 9.11 -27.65 -3.12
C ALA A 131 8.66 -27.67 -4.60
N SER A 132 8.05 -28.78 -5.07
CA SER A 132 7.55 -28.86 -6.45
C SER A 132 6.37 -27.93 -6.71
N VAL A 133 5.46 -27.80 -5.74
CA VAL A 133 4.34 -26.86 -5.81
C VAL A 133 4.85 -25.43 -5.82
N LEU A 134 5.79 -25.08 -4.95
CA LEU A 134 6.34 -23.73 -4.89
C LEU A 134 7.10 -23.35 -6.17
N ARG A 135 7.87 -24.28 -6.75
CA ARG A 135 8.48 -24.07 -8.08
C ARG A 135 7.44 -23.84 -9.16
N ALA A 136 6.35 -24.61 -9.18
CA ALA A 136 5.27 -24.41 -10.13
C ALA A 136 4.56 -23.06 -9.96
N VAL A 137 4.44 -22.56 -8.73
CA VAL A 137 3.95 -21.19 -8.44
C VAL A 137 4.94 -20.15 -8.96
N GLN A 138 6.24 -20.35 -8.77
CA GLN A 138 7.26 -19.40 -9.26
C GLN A 138 7.35 -19.36 -10.78
N ASP A 139 7.12 -20.49 -11.47
CA ASP A 139 7.15 -20.57 -12.93
C ASP A 139 5.98 -19.80 -13.58
N ASP A 140 4.82 -19.72 -12.90
CA ASP A 140 3.63 -19.07 -13.42
C ASP A 140 2.94 -18.20 -12.33
N VAL A 141 3.73 -17.34 -11.68
CA VAL A 141 3.26 -16.52 -10.55
C VAL A 141 2.11 -15.59 -10.93
N GLU A 142 2.13 -15.02 -12.13
CA GLU A 142 1.12 -14.07 -12.60
C GLU A 142 -0.26 -14.72 -12.79
N SER A 143 -0.31 -16.03 -12.97
CA SER A 143 -1.57 -16.77 -13.07
C SER A 143 -2.24 -17.04 -11.72
N VAL A 144 -1.50 -16.96 -10.61
CA VAL A 144 -1.98 -17.32 -9.26
C VAL A 144 -1.91 -16.18 -8.25
N PHE A 145 -1.20 -15.09 -8.57
CA PHE A 145 -1.02 -13.96 -7.67
C PHE A 145 -1.25 -12.62 -8.37
N ASP A 146 -2.25 -11.88 -7.92
CA ASP A 146 -2.54 -10.52 -8.34
C ASP A 146 -2.05 -9.53 -7.28
N LEU A 147 -0.83 -9.02 -7.48
CA LEU A 147 -0.22 -8.02 -6.60
C LEU A 147 -1.03 -6.72 -6.56
N LYS A 148 -1.62 -6.31 -7.69
CA LYS A 148 -2.43 -5.10 -7.77
C LYS A 148 -3.66 -5.21 -6.91
N ASP A 149 -4.43 -6.28 -7.06
CA ASP A 149 -5.64 -6.52 -6.27
C ASP A 149 -5.29 -6.58 -4.77
N MET A 150 -4.23 -7.29 -4.40
CA MET A 150 -3.78 -7.37 -3.01
C MET A 150 -3.51 -5.98 -2.41
N VAL A 151 -2.73 -5.15 -3.08
CA VAL A 151 -2.34 -3.84 -2.55
C VAL A 151 -3.53 -2.88 -2.52
N VAL A 152 -4.34 -2.83 -3.58
CA VAL A 152 -5.54 -1.98 -3.63
C VAL A 152 -6.52 -2.38 -2.53
N THR A 153 -6.83 -3.67 -2.40
CA THR A 153 -7.76 -4.17 -1.38
C THR A 153 -7.27 -3.85 0.04
N ASN A 154 -5.98 -4.03 0.33
CA ASN A 154 -5.42 -3.69 1.64
C ASN A 154 -5.50 -2.18 1.92
N LEU A 155 -5.16 -1.31 0.97
CA LEU A 155 -5.18 0.14 1.15
C LEU A 155 -6.60 0.71 1.23
N VAL A 156 -7.56 0.11 0.53
CA VAL A 156 -8.98 0.51 0.61
C VAL A 156 -9.61 0.07 1.93
N ARG A 157 -9.26 -1.13 2.42
CA ARG A 157 -9.73 -1.65 3.71
C ARG A 157 -9.15 -0.87 4.89
N ASP A 158 -7.86 -0.53 4.83
CA ASP A 158 -7.18 0.26 5.84
C ASP A 158 -6.83 1.67 5.33
N LYS A 159 -7.82 2.58 5.38
CA LYS A 159 -7.64 3.99 5.02
C LYS A 159 -6.61 4.70 5.91
N ALA A 160 -6.40 4.22 7.15
CA ALA A 160 -5.40 4.77 8.04
C ALA A 160 -3.98 4.43 7.55
N LEU A 161 -3.79 3.23 7.02
CA LEU A 161 -2.54 2.83 6.36
C LEU A 161 -2.24 3.72 5.15
N LEU A 162 -3.24 3.94 4.28
CA LEU A 162 -3.08 4.86 3.15
C LEU A 162 -2.69 6.27 3.61
N ASN A 163 -3.35 6.80 4.64
CA ASN A 163 -2.98 8.09 5.21
C ASN A 163 -1.54 8.09 5.75
N ARG A 164 -1.12 7.04 6.46
CA ARG A 164 0.28 6.92 6.95
C ARG A 164 1.28 6.93 5.81
N LEU A 165 1.02 6.24 4.71
CA LEU A 165 1.87 6.25 3.52
C LEU A 165 2.14 7.66 3.03
N PHE A 166 1.10 8.46 2.85
CA PHE A 166 1.24 9.83 2.37
C PHE A 166 1.79 10.81 3.41
N THR A 167 1.36 10.69 4.67
CA THR A 167 1.80 11.61 5.73
C THR A 167 3.25 11.35 6.13
N SER A 168 3.71 10.11 6.14
CA SER A 168 5.11 9.79 6.48
C SER A 168 6.06 10.24 5.37
N ALA A 169 5.73 9.94 4.10
CA ALA A 169 6.54 10.37 2.97
C ALA A 169 6.55 11.90 2.80
N GLY A 170 5.40 12.56 3.03
CA GLY A 170 5.21 14.00 2.82
C GLY A 170 5.36 14.88 4.07
N ALA A 171 5.80 14.34 5.20
CA ALA A 171 5.81 15.07 6.48
C ALA A 171 6.60 16.39 6.47
N ALA A 172 7.72 16.44 5.76
CA ALA A 172 8.52 17.66 5.66
C ALA A 172 7.92 18.67 4.68
N GLU A 173 7.32 18.18 3.59
CA GLU A 173 6.62 18.98 2.60
C GLU A 173 5.39 19.64 3.23
N PHE A 174 4.63 18.94 4.05
CA PHE A 174 3.52 19.53 4.80
C PHE A 174 3.96 20.59 5.80
N ARG A 175 5.07 20.37 6.49
CA ARG A 175 5.68 21.41 7.35
C ARG A 175 6.11 22.62 6.54
N PHE A 176 6.75 22.40 5.38
CA PHE A 176 7.13 23.49 4.49
C PHE A 176 5.91 24.29 4.02
N ILE A 177 4.83 23.64 3.54
CA ILE A 177 3.57 24.29 3.15
C ILE A 177 3.08 25.22 4.27
N THR A 178 3.09 24.72 5.49
CA THR A 178 2.60 25.45 6.65
C THR A 178 3.43 26.70 6.95
N HIS A 179 4.76 26.58 6.95
CA HIS A 179 5.66 27.72 7.18
C HIS A 179 5.69 28.69 6.00
N ALA A 180 5.64 28.18 4.77
CA ALA A 180 5.55 28.99 3.56
C ALA A 180 4.25 29.82 3.55
N GLY A 181 3.14 29.22 4.04
CA GLY A 181 1.87 29.92 4.24
C GLY A 181 2.02 31.13 5.16
N ALA A 182 2.74 31.00 6.27
CA ALA A 182 3.03 32.12 7.16
C ALA A 182 3.89 33.20 6.50
N LEU A 183 4.99 32.78 5.82
CA LEU A 183 5.92 33.69 5.19
C LEU A 183 5.26 34.49 4.07
N PHE A 184 4.61 33.80 3.13
CA PHE A 184 3.95 34.45 2.00
C PHE A 184 2.70 35.20 2.42
N GLY A 185 1.96 34.69 3.43
CA GLY A 185 0.83 35.38 4.02
C GLY A 185 1.26 36.72 4.66
N GLY A 186 2.37 36.74 5.40
CA GLY A 186 2.95 37.95 5.94
C GLY A 186 3.40 38.96 4.87
N ALA A 187 4.06 38.47 3.80
CA ALA A 187 4.47 39.32 2.67
C ALA A 187 3.27 39.95 1.95
N ILE A 188 2.23 39.16 1.67
CA ILE A 188 0.97 39.70 1.10
C ILE A 188 0.27 40.63 2.10
N GLY A 189 0.34 40.33 3.41
CA GLY A 189 -0.18 41.18 4.47
C GLY A 189 0.45 42.59 4.50
N ILE A 190 1.72 42.73 4.11
CA ILE A 190 2.36 44.05 3.93
C ILE A 190 1.70 44.79 2.77
N VAL A 191 1.45 44.13 1.64
CA VAL A 191 0.76 44.73 0.49
C VAL A 191 -0.68 45.10 0.88
N GLN A 192 -1.36 44.24 1.61
CA GLN A 192 -2.71 44.48 2.15
C GLN A 192 -2.74 45.69 3.08
N LEU A 193 -1.70 45.85 3.93
CA LEU A 193 -1.55 47.01 4.80
C LEU A 193 -1.47 48.33 4.00
N VAL A 194 -0.66 48.34 2.93
CA VAL A 194 -0.53 49.50 2.05
C VAL A 194 -1.86 49.81 1.35
N ALA A 195 -2.51 48.77 0.81
CA ALA A 195 -3.82 48.92 0.18
C ALA A 195 -4.87 49.48 1.16
N TRP A 196 -4.92 48.94 2.37
CA TRP A 196 -5.82 49.44 3.41
C TRP A 196 -5.52 50.90 3.80
N ALA A 197 -4.25 51.28 3.93
CA ALA A 197 -3.88 52.64 4.27
C ALA A 197 -4.28 53.65 3.17
N LEU A 198 -4.29 53.25 1.90
CA LEU A 198 -4.64 54.11 0.79
C LEU A 198 -6.16 54.21 0.53
N PHE A 199 -6.88 53.09 0.63
CA PHE A 199 -8.25 53.03 0.14
C PHE A 199 -9.30 52.96 1.28
N ARG A 200 -8.92 52.37 2.43
CA ARG A 200 -9.78 52.16 3.63
C ARG A 200 -11.13 51.49 3.35
N GLU A 201 -11.18 50.65 2.31
CA GLU A 201 -12.38 49.92 1.90
C GLU A 201 -12.51 48.58 2.63
N PRO A 202 -13.62 48.24 3.28
CA PRO A 202 -13.82 47.01 4.03
C PRO A 202 -13.58 45.74 3.20
N LEU A 203 -13.91 45.75 1.90
CA LEU A 203 -13.77 44.64 0.99
C LEU A 203 -12.30 44.25 0.74
N ILE A 204 -11.32 45.11 1.07
CA ILE A 204 -9.89 44.81 0.89
C ILE A 204 -9.51 43.57 1.71
N MET A 205 -10.00 43.43 2.92
CA MET A 205 -9.62 42.34 3.84
C MET A 205 -10.06 40.98 3.33
N PRO A 206 -11.33 40.68 2.99
CA PRO A 206 -11.76 39.41 2.48
C PRO A 206 -11.17 39.08 1.10
N VAL A 207 -11.02 40.08 0.21
CA VAL A 207 -10.45 39.88 -1.11
C VAL A 207 -8.97 39.51 -1.02
N PHE A 208 -8.18 40.24 -0.25
CA PHE A 208 -6.77 39.89 -0.01
C PHE A 208 -6.64 38.55 0.74
N GLY A 209 -7.53 38.26 1.69
CA GLY A 209 -7.58 36.97 2.35
C GLY A 209 -7.78 35.82 1.39
N ALA A 210 -8.75 35.94 0.47
CA ALA A 210 -8.99 34.94 -0.60
C ALA A 210 -7.78 34.79 -1.54
N ILE A 211 -7.20 35.88 -1.99
CA ILE A 211 -6.00 35.89 -2.85
C ILE A 211 -4.83 35.24 -2.11
N THR A 212 -4.61 35.59 -0.86
CA THR A 212 -3.53 35.00 -0.03
C THR A 212 -3.70 33.50 0.10
N GLY A 213 -4.90 33.01 0.43
CA GLY A 213 -5.19 31.60 0.52
C GLY A 213 -4.93 30.86 -0.79
N TRP A 214 -5.53 31.35 -1.88
CA TRP A 214 -5.38 30.78 -3.22
C TRP A 214 -3.92 30.75 -3.69
N PHE A 215 -3.25 31.91 -3.65
CA PHE A 215 -1.88 32.07 -4.17
C PHE A 215 -0.86 31.26 -3.38
N THR A 216 -0.96 31.29 -2.05
CA THR A 216 0.00 30.56 -1.20
C THR A 216 -0.14 29.06 -1.32
N ASP A 217 -1.36 28.51 -1.53
CA ASP A 217 -1.56 27.08 -1.78
C ASP A 217 -1.02 26.67 -3.15
N TRP A 218 -1.37 27.43 -4.19
CA TRP A 218 -0.87 27.17 -5.54
C TRP A 218 0.67 27.24 -5.59
N LEU A 219 1.27 28.27 -4.97
CA LEU A 219 2.72 28.45 -4.96
C LEU A 219 3.41 27.34 -4.17
N ALA A 220 2.89 26.99 -3.00
CA ALA A 220 3.47 25.94 -2.15
C ALA A 220 3.45 24.58 -2.86
N LEU A 221 2.34 24.19 -3.48
CA LEU A 221 2.24 22.95 -4.27
C LEU A 221 3.24 22.97 -5.44
N LYS A 222 3.36 24.10 -6.11
CA LYS A 222 4.31 24.25 -7.21
C LYS A 222 5.76 24.14 -6.74
N MET A 223 6.10 24.67 -5.59
CA MET A 223 7.46 24.60 -5.01
C MET A 223 7.83 23.20 -4.51
N ILE A 224 6.87 22.36 -4.18
CA ILE A 224 7.12 20.97 -3.76
C ILE A 224 7.58 20.11 -4.94
N PHE A 225 6.89 20.21 -6.08
CA PHE A 225 7.12 19.35 -7.23
C PHE A 225 7.97 19.98 -8.33
N TYR A 226 8.08 21.30 -8.39
CA TYR A 226 8.78 22.02 -9.46
C TYR A 226 9.85 22.98 -8.98
N PRO A 227 10.87 23.19 -9.81
CA PRO A 227 11.19 22.49 -11.05
C PRO A 227 11.70 21.07 -10.78
N VAL A 228 11.49 20.15 -11.73
CA VAL A 228 11.96 18.76 -11.62
C VAL A 228 13.48 18.69 -11.59
N GLU A 229 14.14 19.45 -12.45
CA GLU A 229 15.61 19.60 -12.46
C GLU A 229 16.04 20.85 -11.70
N PRO A 230 17.21 20.81 -11.04
CA PRO A 230 17.74 21.98 -10.32
C PRO A 230 17.91 23.17 -11.27
N ARG A 231 17.22 24.28 -11.01
CA ARG A 231 17.37 25.54 -11.77
C ARG A 231 17.99 26.61 -10.91
N ARG A 232 18.91 27.36 -11.51
CA ARG A 232 19.52 28.54 -10.88
C ARG A 232 18.68 29.79 -11.19
N TYR A 233 18.21 30.44 -10.14
CA TYR A 233 17.46 31.68 -10.22
C TYR A 233 18.37 32.85 -9.84
N LEU A 234 18.41 33.89 -10.66
CA LEU A 234 19.24 35.09 -10.47
C LEU A 234 20.74 34.80 -10.25
N GLY A 235 21.23 33.62 -10.61
CA GLY A 235 22.63 33.24 -10.39
C GLY A 235 22.99 32.91 -8.92
N LEU A 236 22.11 33.19 -7.97
CA LEU A 236 22.37 33.11 -6.53
C LEU A 236 21.73 31.90 -5.84
N VAL A 237 20.53 31.51 -6.27
CA VAL A 237 19.75 30.45 -5.59
C VAL A 237 19.46 29.29 -6.55
N THR A 238 19.91 28.10 -6.21
CA THR A 238 19.54 26.89 -6.92
C THR A 238 18.29 26.31 -6.25
N TRP A 239 17.21 26.22 -7.00
CA TRP A 239 15.95 25.66 -6.55
C TRP A 239 15.62 24.38 -7.32
N GLN A 240 15.18 23.37 -6.60
CA GLN A 240 14.58 22.14 -7.09
C GLN A 240 13.38 21.84 -6.23
N GLY A 241 12.36 21.20 -6.77
CA GLY A 241 11.19 20.78 -6.02
C GLY A 241 11.59 20.04 -4.75
N LEU A 242 11.03 20.43 -3.60
CA LEU A 242 11.44 19.93 -2.29
C LEU A 242 11.36 18.40 -2.20
N PHE A 243 10.31 17.84 -2.78
CA PHE A 243 10.11 16.40 -2.85
C PHE A 243 11.26 15.68 -3.58
N LEU A 244 11.70 16.25 -4.70
CA LEU A 244 12.81 15.71 -5.49
C LEU A 244 14.16 15.91 -4.81
N ARG A 245 14.34 17.01 -4.08
CA ARG A 245 15.55 17.27 -3.30
C ARG A 245 15.76 16.26 -2.18
N ARG A 246 14.68 15.71 -1.64
CA ARG A 246 14.70 14.72 -0.54
C ARG A 246 14.39 13.30 -1.03
N ARG A 247 14.64 13.04 -2.30
CA ARG A 247 14.32 11.79 -2.96
C ARG A 247 14.77 10.55 -2.18
N ASP A 248 16.01 10.54 -1.67
CA ASP A 248 16.55 9.38 -0.96
C ASP A 248 15.80 9.11 0.36
N GLU A 249 15.51 10.16 1.14
CA GLU A 249 14.76 10.05 2.38
C GLU A 249 13.31 9.58 2.14
N VAL A 250 12.68 10.12 1.11
CA VAL A 250 11.31 9.72 0.70
C VAL A 250 11.31 8.26 0.23
N THR A 251 12.31 7.86 -0.56
CA THR A 251 12.49 6.49 -1.03
C THR A 251 12.59 5.51 0.14
N GLU A 252 13.43 5.79 1.12
CA GLU A 252 13.62 4.93 2.29
C GLU A 252 12.36 4.84 3.15
N ALA A 253 11.71 5.97 3.43
CA ALA A 253 10.48 6.02 4.21
C ALA A 253 9.35 5.24 3.52
N TYR A 254 9.17 5.43 2.21
CA TYR A 254 8.16 4.75 1.41
C TYR A 254 8.42 3.26 1.31
N ALA A 255 9.65 2.86 0.98
CA ALA A 255 10.04 1.44 0.86
C ALA A 255 9.87 0.70 2.19
N THR A 256 10.28 1.31 3.32
CA THR A 256 10.11 0.74 4.65
C THR A 256 8.63 0.49 4.96
N LEU A 257 7.78 1.47 4.71
CA LEU A 257 6.36 1.36 5.03
C LEU A 257 5.65 0.32 4.14
N ILE A 258 5.97 0.30 2.84
CA ILE A 258 5.45 -0.71 1.91
C ILE A 258 5.87 -2.12 2.34
N ALA A 259 7.14 -2.32 2.68
CA ALA A 259 7.65 -3.63 3.08
C ALA A 259 7.06 -4.12 4.41
N GLN A 260 6.86 -3.21 5.36
CA GLN A 260 6.38 -3.58 6.69
C GLN A 260 4.86 -3.70 6.79
N GLU A 261 4.12 -2.91 6.00
CA GLU A 261 2.67 -2.79 6.18
C GLU A 261 1.84 -3.18 4.95
N VAL A 262 2.41 -3.16 3.74
CA VAL A 262 1.64 -3.42 2.51
C VAL A 262 2.00 -4.77 1.89
N ILE A 263 3.28 -4.99 1.57
CA ILE A 263 3.75 -6.23 0.92
C ILE A 263 4.48 -7.07 1.96
N THR A 264 3.74 -7.60 2.93
CA THR A 264 4.29 -8.53 3.93
C THR A 264 4.09 -9.97 3.46
N PRO A 265 4.95 -10.92 3.89
CA PRO A 265 4.79 -12.34 3.54
C PRO A 265 3.40 -12.86 3.85
N ARG A 266 2.87 -12.54 5.02
CA ARG A 266 1.52 -12.92 5.43
C ARG A 266 0.45 -12.45 4.46
N LYS A 267 0.49 -11.16 4.04
CA LYS A 267 -0.49 -10.61 3.08
C LYS A 267 -0.35 -11.20 1.69
N VAL A 268 0.89 -11.49 1.26
CA VAL A 268 1.16 -12.18 -0.01
C VAL A 268 0.56 -13.58 0.02
N ILE A 269 0.81 -14.34 1.08
CA ILE A 269 0.23 -15.67 1.26
C ILE A 269 -1.31 -15.60 1.29
N GLU A 270 -1.88 -14.68 2.08
CA GLU A 270 -3.34 -14.49 2.16
C GLU A 270 -3.94 -14.14 0.78
N ALA A 271 -3.29 -13.28 0.00
CA ALA A 271 -3.74 -12.90 -1.33
C ALA A 271 -3.65 -14.06 -2.35
N ILE A 272 -2.62 -14.90 -2.24
CA ILE A 272 -2.49 -16.11 -3.08
C ILE A 272 -3.57 -17.13 -2.73
N LEU A 273 -3.87 -17.31 -1.42
CA LEU A 273 -4.83 -18.32 -0.95
C LEU A 273 -6.29 -17.89 -1.10
N HIS A 274 -6.60 -16.60 -0.92
CA HIS A 274 -7.95 -16.08 -0.81
C HIS A 274 -8.26 -14.96 -1.82
N GLY A 275 -7.31 -14.63 -2.67
CA GLY A 275 -7.46 -13.62 -3.72
C GLY A 275 -8.28 -14.09 -4.91
N PRO A 276 -8.47 -13.23 -5.91
CA PRO A 276 -9.30 -13.52 -7.09
C PRO A 276 -8.78 -14.68 -7.95
N LEU A 277 -7.51 -15.06 -7.79
CA LEU A 277 -6.86 -16.14 -8.53
C LEU A 277 -6.70 -17.44 -7.71
N ALA A 278 -7.28 -17.53 -6.52
CA ALA A 278 -7.18 -18.71 -5.63
C ALA A 278 -7.62 -20.02 -6.31
N ASP A 279 -8.65 -20.00 -7.14
CA ASP A 279 -9.10 -21.19 -7.90
C ASP A 279 -8.00 -21.70 -8.85
N ARG A 280 -7.21 -20.81 -9.41
CA ARG A 280 -6.07 -21.19 -10.27
C ARG A 280 -4.93 -21.82 -9.48
N LEU A 281 -4.64 -21.26 -8.29
CA LEU A 281 -3.71 -21.88 -7.35
C LEU A 281 -4.17 -23.28 -6.98
N PHE A 282 -5.46 -23.46 -6.61
CA PHE A 282 -6.02 -24.76 -6.30
C PHE A 282 -5.84 -25.76 -7.46
N ALA A 283 -6.17 -25.34 -8.70
CA ALA A 283 -5.98 -26.15 -9.88
C ALA A 283 -4.50 -26.49 -10.14
N LEU A 284 -3.58 -25.59 -9.84
CA LEU A 284 -2.13 -25.81 -9.94
C LEU A 284 -1.67 -26.85 -8.91
N ILE A 285 -2.02 -26.67 -7.64
CA ILE A 285 -1.70 -27.63 -6.56
C ILE A 285 -2.29 -29.00 -6.89
N GLN A 286 -3.54 -29.07 -7.32
CA GLN A 286 -4.18 -30.31 -7.71
C GLN A 286 -3.42 -31.00 -8.83
N ARG A 287 -2.97 -30.28 -9.86
CA ARG A 287 -2.17 -30.85 -10.95
C ARG A 287 -0.83 -31.37 -10.47
N GLU A 288 -0.12 -30.63 -9.61
CA GLU A 288 1.19 -31.05 -9.10
C GLU A 288 1.08 -32.26 -8.17
N VAL A 289 0.11 -32.28 -7.26
CA VAL A 289 -0.19 -33.44 -6.40
C VAL A 289 -0.53 -34.67 -7.27
N GLN A 290 -1.39 -34.50 -8.28
CA GLN A 290 -1.75 -35.59 -9.19
C GLN A 290 -0.54 -36.12 -9.98
N ARG A 291 0.30 -35.21 -10.46
CA ARG A 291 1.53 -35.55 -11.23
C ARG A 291 2.52 -36.29 -10.34
N GLU A 292 2.74 -35.83 -9.12
CA GLU A 292 3.67 -36.45 -8.20
C GLU A 292 3.19 -37.83 -7.71
N VAL A 293 1.90 -37.95 -7.36
CA VAL A 293 1.29 -39.26 -7.04
C VAL A 293 1.38 -40.22 -8.22
N ALA A 294 1.14 -39.72 -9.45
CA ALA A 294 1.24 -40.57 -10.64
C ALA A 294 2.69 -41.01 -10.92
N ARG A 295 3.67 -40.14 -10.72
CA ARG A 295 5.10 -40.43 -10.90
C ARG A 295 5.57 -41.49 -9.91
N ARG A 296 5.14 -41.41 -8.64
CA ARG A 296 5.60 -42.30 -7.56
C ARG A 296 4.87 -43.63 -7.52
N THR A 297 3.64 -43.68 -7.98
CA THR A 297 2.93 -44.97 -8.15
C THR A 297 3.46 -45.80 -9.32
N GLY A 298 4.16 -45.20 -10.27
CA GLY A 298 4.92 -45.87 -11.35
C GLY A 298 4.41 -47.22 -11.80
N LEU A 299 5.23 -48.26 -11.63
CA LEU A 299 4.91 -49.67 -11.94
C LEU A 299 3.76 -50.25 -11.07
N ALA A 300 3.51 -49.71 -9.89
CA ALA A 300 2.41 -50.14 -9.01
C ALA A 300 1.05 -49.51 -9.38
N ARG A 301 1.03 -48.54 -10.29
CA ARG A 301 -0.20 -47.84 -10.72
C ARG A 301 -1.32 -48.79 -11.21
N PRO A 302 -1.05 -49.82 -12.04
CA PRO A 302 -2.05 -50.74 -12.46
C PRO A 302 -2.65 -51.54 -11.28
N LEU A 303 -1.81 -51.96 -10.35
CA LEU A 303 -2.26 -52.69 -9.14
C LEU A 303 -3.11 -51.81 -8.21
N VAL A 304 -2.71 -50.53 -8.00
CA VAL A 304 -3.49 -49.57 -7.22
C VAL A 304 -4.82 -49.25 -7.90
N LEU A 305 -4.85 -49.03 -9.20
CA LEU A 305 -6.06 -48.80 -9.96
C LEU A 305 -7.00 -49.99 -9.96
N PHE A 306 -6.44 -51.21 -10.00
CA PHE A 306 -7.22 -52.44 -9.91
C PHE A 306 -7.82 -52.63 -8.50
N ALA A 307 -7.05 -52.38 -7.47
CA ALA A 307 -7.48 -52.53 -6.07
C ALA A 307 -8.47 -51.45 -5.60
N VAL A 308 -8.27 -50.19 -6.00
CA VAL A 308 -9.03 -49.03 -5.51
C VAL A 308 -10.11 -48.58 -6.49
N GLY A 309 -9.93 -48.85 -7.78
CA GLY A 309 -10.80 -48.40 -8.86
C GLY A 309 -10.55 -46.95 -9.28
N THR A 310 -10.70 -46.68 -10.58
CA THR A 310 -10.35 -45.38 -11.20
C THR A 310 -11.10 -44.19 -10.59
N ARG A 311 -12.39 -44.31 -10.31
CA ARG A 311 -13.21 -43.24 -9.75
C ARG A 311 -12.80 -42.88 -8.32
N ARG A 312 -12.50 -43.85 -7.48
CA ARG A 312 -12.04 -43.63 -6.09
C ARG A 312 -10.63 -43.06 -6.06
N TYR A 313 -9.76 -43.53 -6.94
CA TYR A 313 -8.41 -42.97 -7.08
C TYR A 313 -8.42 -41.48 -7.43
N GLN A 314 -9.31 -41.04 -8.33
CA GLN A 314 -9.46 -39.62 -8.63
C GLN A 314 -10.03 -38.82 -7.44
N ARG A 315 -11.01 -39.44 -6.71
CA ARG A 315 -11.55 -38.81 -5.48
C ARG A 315 -10.47 -38.61 -4.39
N VAL A 316 -9.61 -39.60 -4.18
CA VAL A 316 -8.46 -39.49 -3.25
C VAL A 316 -7.57 -38.30 -3.62
N LYS A 317 -7.22 -38.18 -4.89
CA LYS A 317 -6.38 -37.06 -5.34
C LYS A 317 -7.03 -35.70 -5.13
N HIS A 318 -8.32 -35.60 -5.35
CA HIS A 318 -9.06 -34.36 -5.15
C HIS A 318 -9.13 -34.00 -3.67
N LEU A 319 -9.48 -34.97 -2.83
CA LEU A 319 -9.58 -34.79 -1.38
C LEU A 319 -8.26 -34.39 -0.73
N ILE A 320 -7.15 -35.00 -1.15
CA ILE A 320 -5.79 -34.60 -0.69
C ILE A 320 -5.53 -33.13 -1.01
N ALA A 321 -5.81 -32.70 -2.23
CA ALA A 321 -5.56 -31.32 -2.63
C ALA A 321 -6.43 -30.33 -1.83
N GLU A 322 -7.70 -30.65 -1.58
CA GLU A 322 -8.62 -29.85 -0.77
C GLU A 322 -8.14 -29.72 0.68
N ARG A 323 -7.76 -30.83 1.31
CA ARG A 323 -7.25 -30.82 2.68
C ARG A 323 -5.90 -30.11 2.84
N VAL A 324 -5.02 -30.23 1.84
CA VAL A 324 -3.76 -29.47 1.80
C VAL A 324 -4.06 -27.96 1.81
N MET A 325 -5.03 -27.51 1.00
CA MET A 325 -5.41 -26.09 0.96
C MET A 325 -5.99 -25.60 2.29
N GLU A 326 -6.79 -26.41 2.99
CA GLU A 326 -7.35 -26.03 4.29
C GLU A 326 -6.29 -25.82 5.37
N GLN A 327 -5.21 -26.61 5.34
CA GLN A 327 -4.14 -26.56 6.36
C GLN A 327 -2.95 -25.69 5.97
N LEU A 328 -2.92 -25.19 4.73
CA LEU A 328 -1.81 -24.40 4.20
C LEU A 328 -1.57 -23.09 4.96
N PRO A 329 -2.60 -22.30 5.38
CA PRO A 329 -2.39 -21.05 6.10
C PRO A 329 -1.61 -21.22 7.41
N ASP A 330 -1.97 -22.21 8.22
CA ASP A 330 -1.31 -22.49 9.50
C ASP A 330 0.12 -22.98 9.28
N THR A 331 0.32 -23.81 8.29
CA THR A 331 1.64 -24.34 7.93
C THR A 331 2.59 -23.23 7.47
N LEU A 332 2.11 -22.30 6.65
CA LEU A 332 2.91 -21.20 6.09
C LEU A 332 3.32 -20.14 7.13
N SER A 333 2.61 -20.05 8.26
CA SER A 333 3.00 -19.14 9.34
C SER A 333 4.42 -19.43 9.88
N HIS A 334 4.90 -20.66 9.77
CA HIS A 334 6.23 -21.07 10.22
C HIS A 334 7.39 -20.55 9.36
N VAL A 335 7.11 -20.08 8.16
CA VAL A 335 8.14 -19.53 7.24
C VAL A 335 8.04 -18.02 7.07
N GLU A 336 7.17 -17.35 7.82
CA GLU A 336 6.92 -15.91 7.65
C GLU A 336 8.21 -15.08 7.85
N ASP A 337 9.01 -15.38 8.85
CA ASP A 337 10.26 -14.64 9.12
C ASP A 337 11.29 -14.87 8.00
N TYR A 338 11.48 -16.11 7.58
CA TYR A 338 12.35 -16.41 6.44
C TYR A 338 11.87 -15.74 5.16
N ALA A 339 10.57 -15.79 4.89
CA ALA A 339 10.00 -15.17 3.70
C ALA A 339 10.20 -13.64 3.71
N ARG A 340 10.11 -13.00 4.87
CA ARG A 340 10.38 -11.56 5.04
C ARG A 340 11.81 -11.22 4.66
N ASP A 341 12.78 -11.98 5.20
CA ASP A 341 14.19 -11.77 4.92
C ASP A 341 14.55 -12.10 3.46
N ALA A 342 14.00 -13.18 2.91
CA ALA A 342 14.28 -13.61 1.54
C ALA A 342 13.64 -12.70 0.48
N MET A 343 12.43 -12.22 0.70
CA MET A 343 11.75 -11.29 -0.21
C MET A 343 12.47 -9.94 -0.25
N ASP A 344 12.99 -9.47 0.89
CA ASP A 344 13.75 -8.21 1.03
C ASP A 344 13.13 -7.05 0.22
N ILE A 345 11.83 -6.85 0.41
CA ILE A 345 11.01 -5.89 -0.36
C ILE A 345 11.54 -4.47 -0.18
N GLN A 346 12.00 -4.13 1.02
CA GLN A 346 12.54 -2.80 1.29
C GLN A 346 13.75 -2.50 0.41
N HIS A 347 14.73 -3.38 0.38
CA HIS A 347 15.94 -3.17 -0.43
C HIS A 347 15.63 -3.18 -1.94
N LEU A 348 14.72 -4.05 -2.37
CA LEU A 348 14.25 -4.08 -3.75
C LEU A 348 13.64 -2.74 -4.16
N LEU A 349 12.71 -2.21 -3.38
CA LEU A 349 12.06 -0.94 -3.66
C LEU A 349 13.05 0.22 -3.64
N VAL A 350 13.93 0.29 -2.63
CA VAL A 350 14.97 1.34 -2.57
C VAL A 350 15.85 1.32 -3.80
N THR A 351 16.30 0.14 -4.21
CA THR A 351 17.15 -0.02 -5.41
C THR A 351 16.42 0.45 -6.65
N LYS A 352 15.20 -0.04 -6.88
CA LYS A 352 14.38 0.33 -8.03
C LYS A 352 14.00 1.81 -8.07
N MET A 353 13.61 2.39 -6.94
CA MET A 353 13.28 3.81 -6.88
C MET A 353 14.49 4.72 -7.10
N ARG A 354 15.70 4.28 -6.74
CA ARG A 354 16.95 5.01 -7.04
C ARG A 354 17.32 4.96 -8.51
N GLU A 355 16.95 3.93 -9.24
CA GLU A 355 17.16 3.81 -10.70
C GLU A 355 16.27 4.77 -11.52
N LEU A 356 15.13 5.20 -10.98
CA LEU A 356 14.21 6.08 -11.69
C LEU A 356 14.88 7.43 -12.04
N SER A 357 14.49 8.04 -13.13
CA SER A 357 14.79 9.44 -13.40
C SER A 357 14.00 10.37 -12.46
N ALA A 358 14.39 11.63 -12.37
CA ALA A 358 13.66 12.63 -11.57
C ALA A 358 12.19 12.79 -12.01
N THR A 359 11.93 12.69 -13.32
CA THR A 359 10.60 12.79 -13.90
C THR A 359 9.75 11.55 -13.58
N GLU A 360 10.34 10.35 -13.66
CA GLU A 360 9.65 9.11 -13.29
C GLU A 360 9.34 9.07 -11.79
N PHE A 361 10.27 9.53 -10.96
CA PHE A 361 10.06 9.62 -9.51
C PHE A 361 8.96 10.62 -9.15
N GLU A 362 8.90 11.79 -9.79
CA GLU A 362 7.79 12.73 -9.66
C GLU A 362 6.47 12.09 -10.09
N GLY A 363 6.48 11.37 -11.22
CA GLY A 363 5.32 10.67 -11.77
C GLY A 363 4.77 9.57 -10.87
N LEU A 364 5.56 8.99 -9.96
CA LEU A 364 5.10 7.97 -9.01
C LEU A 364 4.11 8.50 -7.96
N LEU A 365 4.37 9.68 -7.42
CA LEU A 365 3.62 10.16 -6.26
C LEU A 365 2.70 11.34 -6.58
N ARG A 366 3.07 12.18 -7.55
CA ARG A 366 2.29 13.36 -7.92
C ARG A 366 0.87 13.06 -8.41
N PRO A 367 0.60 12.03 -9.27
CA PRO A 367 -0.75 11.75 -9.74
C PRO A 367 -1.75 11.48 -8.61
N ALA A 368 -1.29 10.96 -7.48
CA ALA A 368 -2.11 10.75 -6.30
C ALA A 368 -2.64 12.06 -5.70
N PHE A 369 -1.88 13.16 -5.83
CA PHE A 369 -2.24 14.48 -5.30
C PHE A 369 -2.88 15.38 -6.36
N GLN A 370 -2.45 15.27 -7.60
CA GLN A 370 -2.78 16.21 -8.70
C GLN A 370 -4.28 16.37 -8.93
N SER A 371 -5.05 15.30 -8.86
CA SER A 371 -6.48 15.35 -9.09
C SER A 371 -7.27 16.14 -8.05
N ASP A 372 -6.70 16.36 -6.87
CA ASP A 372 -7.35 16.99 -5.72
C ASP A 372 -6.68 18.32 -5.30
N GLU A 373 -5.63 18.76 -6.03
CA GLU A 373 -4.93 20.04 -5.80
C GLU A 373 -5.90 21.23 -5.79
N TRP A 374 -6.87 21.25 -6.71
CA TRP A 374 -7.86 22.31 -6.80
C TRP A 374 -8.74 22.43 -5.55
N ILE A 375 -9.00 21.30 -4.85
CA ILE A 375 -9.78 21.30 -3.61
C ILE A 375 -9.00 22.04 -2.51
N LEU A 376 -7.71 21.77 -2.38
CA LEU A 376 -6.84 22.45 -1.41
C LEU A 376 -6.79 23.95 -1.69
N ILE A 377 -6.57 24.34 -2.94
CA ILE A 377 -6.50 25.73 -3.37
C ILE A 377 -7.83 26.46 -3.10
N THR A 378 -8.94 25.82 -3.41
CA THR A 378 -10.28 26.39 -3.20
C THR A 378 -10.61 26.53 -1.72
N VAL A 379 -10.32 25.52 -0.93
CA VAL A 379 -10.51 25.57 0.54
C VAL A 379 -9.64 26.68 1.15
N GLY A 380 -8.39 26.81 0.71
CA GLY A 380 -7.51 27.88 1.15
C GLY A 380 -8.08 29.27 0.82
N ALA A 381 -8.62 29.46 -0.37
CA ALA A 381 -9.26 30.71 -0.76
C ALA A 381 -10.50 31.04 0.08
N ILE A 382 -11.37 30.05 0.31
CA ILE A 382 -12.59 30.23 1.10
C ILE A 382 -12.23 30.55 2.57
N LEU A 383 -11.31 29.80 3.16
CA LEU A 383 -10.87 30.05 4.53
C LEU A 383 -10.19 31.43 4.66
N GLY A 384 -9.34 31.79 3.68
CA GLY A 384 -8.69 33.09 3.64
C GLY A 384 -9.71 34.24 3.54
N CYS A 385 -10.73 34.09 2.69
CA CYS A 385 -11.85 35.06 2.58
C CYS A 385 -12.61 35.20 3.89
N ALA A 386 -13.01 34.09 4.53
CA ALA A 386 -13.77 34.10 5.78
C ALA A 386 -12.97 34.77 6.92
N VAL A 387 -11.67 34.49 7.01
CA VAL A 387 -10.84 35.14 8.03
C VAL A 387 -10.56 36.60 7.72
N GLY A 388 -10.42 36.96 6.42
CA GLY A 388 -10.36 38.35 5.98
C GLY A 388 -11.61 39.16 6.36
N GLU A 389 -12.79 38.53 6.28
CA GLU A 389 -14.06 39.14 6.72
C GLU A 389 -14.05 39.40 8.26
N VAL A 390 -13.65 38.40 9.05
CA VAL A 390 -13.49 38.55 10.50
C VAL A 390 -12.49 39.67 10.81
N GLN A 391 -11.38 39.77 10.07
CA GLN A 391 -10.39 40.83 10.23
C GLN A 391 -10.99 42.21 9.91
N SER A 392 -11.81 42.33 8.87
CA SER A 392 -12.52 43.56 8.52
C SER A 392 -13.42 44.02 9.67
N LEU A 393 -14.23 43.11 10.22
CA LEU A 393 -15.12 43.42 11.36
C LEU A 393 -14.36 43.87 12.61
N VAL A 394 -13.22 43.25 12.91
CA VAL A 394 -12.34 43.62 14.02
C VAL A 394 -11.77 45.03 13.81
N LEU A 395 -11.24 45.28 12.59
CA LEU A 395 -10.67 46.60 12.27
C LEU A 395 -11.73 47.75 12.36
N GLU A 396 -12.93 47.51 11.87
CA GLU A 396 -14.04 48.49 11.99
C GLU A 396 -14.42 48.78 13.45
N HIS A 397 -14.39 47.73 14.28
CA HIS A 397 -14.70 47.89 15.70
C HIS A 397 -13.66 48.72 16.47
N PHE A 398 -12.35 48.54 16.12
CA PHE A 398 -11.25 49.27 16.77
C PHE A 398 -10.89 50.59 16.09
N ALA A 399 -11.40 50.87 14.88
CA ALA A 399 -11.18 52.12 14.19
C ALA A 399 -12.25 53.20 14.47
N ARG A 400 -13.37 52.80 15.07
CA ARG A 400 -14.37 53.67 15.66
C ARG A 400 -13.96 54.06 17.10
#